data_a6546e2b99daed2f2acd30f7b174bb94
#
_entry.id   a6546e2b99daed2f2acd30f7b174bb94
#
_cell.length_a   1.000
_cell.length_b   1.000
_cell.length_c   1.000
_cell.angle_alpha   90.00
_cell.angle_beta   90.00
_cell.angle_gamma   90.00
#
_symmetry.space_group_name_H-M   'P 1'
#
loop_
_entity.id
_entity.type
_entity.pdbx_description
1 polymer ?
#
loop_
_entity_poly.entity_id
_entity_poly.type
_entity_poly.pdbx_seq_one_letter_code
_entity_poly.pdbx_strand_id
1 'polypeptide(L)'
;MADKTDKKSSYLEEQLEAVMKKEGGTYTFIFQKETIKLLDGLEAAPIKDINPSFQKEIQLTEDEVIISIQPPPAYQEFRFIHAKDEKSKWIFSYQLVDAVLKHDVKRLHPIVSPENIVFHQGLAPAFLHYGVKESIPPYETDEHRLLKEVKAVVLRVVDHEYQFQEYVAYNETLKLSELAKEISETKSLEELSTLIEQKIKAIDAKEKTLLTIPKKKWKIERYIGLGLLVLLIPALVYTIYTFFFAMPKQEAYVEANKYYLNKQYSQVVDTLEKYPANKMPVSLQYELAISYVQTNQGSLLLDQHKKEITETYTLQTDPQYFLFWIHIGQGNSKEALDIARVLGDDRYIFTALVAYRNEIQNDDSLSAEEKQKQLDPIIKEMAKYEEKETTETSTSDSSDASQTDETAEQKEQSKADQEKKEKESEAKKKTSQTKKDEKK
;
A
#
# COMPACT_ATOMS: atom_id res chain seq x y z
N MET A 1 -17.92 -64.58 -0.02
CA MET A 1 -16.90 -64.36 1.03
C MET A 1 -16.81 -62.87 1.23
N ALA A 2 -17.46 -62.34 2.26
CA ALA A 2 -17.41 -60.93 2.62
C ALA A 2 -16.11 -60.69 3.37
N ASP A 3 -15.36 -59.71 2.88
CA ASP A 3 -14.10 -59.22 3.41
C ASP A 3 -14.33 -58.72 4.85
N LYS A 4 -13.94 -59.53 5.86
CA LYS A 4 -13.83 -59.08 7.23
C LYS A 4 -12.57 -58.21 7.32
N THR A 5 -12.72 -56.93 7.00
CA THR A 5 -11.76 -55.94 7.48
C THR A 5 -11.80 -55.98 9.00
N ASP A 6 -10.72 -56.49 9.63
CA ASP A 6 -10.50 -56.41 11.08
C ASP A 6 -10.57 -54.95 11.52
N LYS A 7 -11.77 -54.50 11.91
CA LYS A 7 -11.99 -53.18 12.51
C LYS A 7 -11.36 -53.26 13.91
N LYS A 8 -10.17 -52.63 14.05
CA LYS A 8 -9.50 -52.51 15.33
C LYS A 8 -10.50 -51.92 16.35
N SER A 9 -10.71 -52.59 17.47
CA SER A 9 -11.60 -52.13 18.54
C SER A 9 -11.16 -50.74 19.02
N SER A 10 -12.14 -49.90 19.33
CA SER A 10 -11.85 -48.56 19.91
C SER A 10 -11.46 -48.71 21.37
N TYR A 11 -10.75 -47.69 21.91
CA TYR A 11 -10.42 -47.69 23.35
C TYR A 11 -11.67 -47.88 24.25
N LEU A 12 -12.76 -47.23 23.90
CA LEU A 12 -14.01 -47.32 24.62
C LEU A 12 -14.58 -48.77 24.59
N GLU A 13 -14.58 -49.40 23.42
CA GLU A 13 -15.03 -50.80 23.26
C GLU A 13 -14.20 -51.79 24.07
N GLU A 14 -12.88 -51.55 24.15
CA GLU A 14 -11.97 -52.37 24.99
C GLU A 14 -12.24 -52.19 26.48
N GLN A 15 -12.45 -50.92 26.92
CA GLN A 15 -12.73 -50.66 28.35
C GLN A 15 -14.11 -51.14 28.80
N LEU A 16 -15.07 -51.15 27.90
CA LEU A 16 -16.43 -51.60 28.17
C LEU A 16 -16.64 -53.12 27.94
N GLU A 17 -15.72 -53.77 27.26
CA GLU A 17 -15.90 -55.15 26.76
C GLU A 17 -17.21 -55.27 25.93
N ALA A 18 -17.50 -54.23 25.11
CA ALA A 18 -18.76 -54.10 24.39
C ALA A 18 -18.51 -53.62 22.95
N VAL A 19 -19.47 -53.88 22.08
CA VAL A 19 -19.49 -53.35 20.72
C VAL A 19 -20.31 -52.08 20.69
N MET A 20 -19.71 -50.99 20.15
CA MET A 20 -20.40 -49.72 19.99
C MET A 20 -20.83 -49.52 18.54
N LYS A 21 -22.12 -49.24 18.34
CA LYS A 21 -22.69 -48.83 17.04
C LYS A 21 -23.27 -47.44 17.13
N LYS A 22 -23.19 -46.72 16.02
CA LYS A 22 -23.77 -45.39 15.91
C LYS A 22 -24.61 -45.27 14.65
N GLU A 23 -25.90 -45.01 14.82
CA GLU A 23 -26.86 -44.86 13.72
C GLU A 23 -27.82 -43.71 14.01
N GLY A 24 -28.02 -42.79 13.04
CA GLY A 24 -29.02 -41.72 13.16
C GLY A 24 -28.90 -40.81 14.39
N GLY A 25 -27.70 -40.68 14.99
CA GLY A 25 -27.47 -39.89 16.21
C GLY A 25 -27.70 -40.69 17.51
N THR A 26 -28.09 -41.96 17.41
CA THR A 26 -28.22 -42.89 18.54
C THR A 26 -26.94 -43.72 18.68
N TYR A 27 -26.44 -43.82 19.89
CA TYR A 27 -25.28 -44.63 20.27
C TYR A 27 -25.75 -45.87 20.98
N THR A 28 -25.43 -47.05 20.43
CA THR A 28 -25.87 -48.34 20.97
C THR A 28 -24.67 -49.14 21.46
N PHE A 29 -24.64 -49.50 22.71
CA PHE A 29 -23.65 -50.35 23.36
C PHE A 29 -24.23 -51.74 23.53
N ILE A 30 -23.56 -52.74 22.98
CA ILE A 30 -24.00 -54.16 22.99
C ILE A 30 -22.99 -54.96 23.81
N PHE A 31 -23.44 -55.45 24.93
CA PHE A 31 -22.67 -56.28 25.86
C PHE A 31 -23.10 -57.73 25.71
N GLN A 32 -22.16 -58.68 25.69
CA GLN A 32 -22.44 -60.06 25.79
C GLN A 32 -22.69 -60.38 27.27
N LYS A 33 -23.81 -61.04 27.59
CA LYS A 33 -24.25 -61.29 28.97
C LYS A 33 -23.26 -62.16 29.72
N GLU A 34 -22.56 -63.03 28.99
CA GLU A 34 -21.57 -63.94 29.57
C GLU A 34 -20.30 -63.21 30.03
N THR A 35 -19.99 -62.00 29.44
CA THR A 35 -18.81 -61.29 29.78
C THR A 35 -18.99 -60.19 30.85
N ILE A 36 -20.24 -59.82 31.16
CA ILE A 36 -20.56 -58.83 32.20
C ILE A 36 -21.18 -59.49 33.44
N LYS A 37 -21.14 -58.84 34.59
CA LYS A 37 -21.66 -59.36 35.88
C LYS A 37 -23.07 -58.89 36.16
N LEU A 38 -23.80 -58.36 35.17
CA LEU A 38 -25.18 -57.91 35.35
C LEU A 38 -26.14 -59.06 35.59
N LEU A 39 -26.75 -59.09 36.74
CA LEU A 39 -27.71 -60.11 37.10
C LEU A 39 -29.15 -59.67 36.77
N ASP A 40 -29.49 -58.42 37.02
CA ASP A 40 -30.80 -57.84 36.78
C ASP A 40 -30.71 -56.47 36.08
N GLY A 41 -31.69 -56.18 35.24
CA GLY A 41 -31.82 -54.90 34.57
C GLY A 41 -31.93 -53.68 35.51
N LEU A 42 -32.34 -53.88 36.74
CA LEU A 42 -32.39 -52.82 37.76
C LEU A 42 -31.03 -52.34 38.21
N GLU A 43 -29.98 -53.16 38.07
CA GLU A 43 -28.62 -52.75 38.38
C GLU A 43 -28.09 -51.68 37.42
N ALA A 44 -28.60 -51.64 36.18
CA ALA A 44 -28.29 -50.61 35.18
C ALA A 44 -29.16 -49.34 35.30
N ALA A 45 -30.13 -49.33 36.26
CA ALA A 45 -30.98 -48.11 36.43
C ALA A 45 -30.24 -46.83 36.65
N PRO A 46 -29.08 -46.73 37.36
CA PRO A 46 -28.32 -45.50 37.52
C PRO A 46 -27.87 -44.88 36.19
N ILE A 47 -27.69 -45.70 35.14
CA ILE A 47 -27.40 -45.19 33.78
C ILE A 47 -28.59 -44.40 33.23
N LYS A 48 -29.83 -44.76 33.54
CA LYS A 48 -31.01 -44.00 33.09
C LYS A 48 -31.15 -42.67 33.79
N ASP A 49 -30.75 -42.58 35.05
CA ASP A 49 -30.93 -41.39 35.88
C ASP A 49 -29.88 -40.30 35.61
N ILE A 50 -28.65 -40.70 35.25
CA ILE A 50 -27.61 -39.73 34.91
C ILE A 50 -27.90 -39.08 33.55
N ASN A 51 -27.63 -37.80 33.37
CA ASN A 51 -27.96 -37.04 32.16
C ASN A 51 -29.43 -37.20 31.74
N PRO A 52 -30.39 -36.72 32.52
CA PRO A 52 -31.82 -37.00 32.33
C PRO A 52 -32.39 -36.44 31.01
N SER A 53 -31.67 -35.51 30.36
CA SER A 53 -32.04 -35.00 29.05
C SER A 53 -31.77 -35.96 27.89
N PHE A 54 -30.98 -37.03 28.13
CA PHE A 54 -30.68 -38.03 27.12
C PHE A 54 -31.81 -39.10 27.09
N GLN A 55 -32.27 -39.43 25.89
CA GLN A 55 -33.16 -40.57 25.74
C GLN A 55 -32.35 -41.86 25.86
N LYS A 56 -32.75 -42.76 26.78
CA LYS A 56 -32.00 -43.98 27.06
C LYS A 56 -32.97 -45.18 27.13
N GLU A 57 -32.59 -46.23 26.45
CA GLU A 57 -33.31 -47.49 26.42
C GLU A 57 -32.34 -48.61 26.77
N ILE A 58 -32.77 -49.51 27.70
CA ILE A 58 -32.01 -50.69 28.08
C ILE A 58 -32.86 -51.87 27.75
N GLN A 59 -32.41 -52.76 26.88
CA GLN A 59 -33.04 -53.98 26.46
C GLN A 59 -32.17 -55.16 26.89
N LEU A 60 -32.78 -56.12 27.56
CA LEU A 60 -32.16 -57.39 27.96
C LEU A 60 -32.74 -58.52 27.10
N THR A 61 -31.88 -59.17 26.35
CA THR A 61 -32.19 -60.40 25.61
C THR A 61 -31.64 -61.63 26.40
N GLU A 62 -31.75 -62.80 25.84
CA GLU A 62 -31.15 -64.00 26.46
C GLU A 62 -29.66 -63.94 26.54
N ASP A 63 -29.02 -63.46 25.47
CA ASP A 63 -27.54 -63.46 25.28
C ASP A 63 -26.87 -62.04 25.39
N GLU A 64 -27.64 -60.94 25.22
CA GLU A 64 -27.11 -59.62 25.14
C GLU A 64 -27.82 -58.61 26.05
N VAL A 65 -27.06 -57.58 26.45
CA VAL A 65 -27.57 -56.32 27.03
C VAL A 65 -27.33 -55.23 26.08
N ILE A 66 -28.36 -54.56 25.63
CA ILE A 66 -28.31 -53.48 24.64
C ILE A 66 -28.71 -52.18 25.34
N ILE A 67 -27.79 -51.20 25.34
CA ILE A 67 -28.02 -49.86 25.90
C ILE A 67 -27.97 -48.87 24.78
N SER A 68 -29.10 -48.28 24.44
CA SER A 68 -29.22 -47.24 23.40
C SER A 68 -29.34 -45.86 24.04
N ILE A 69 -28.53 -44.90 23.60
CA ILE A 69 -28.44 -43.56 24.15
C ILE A 69 -28.53 -42.55 23.03
N GLN A 70 -29.49 -41.64 23.10
CA GLN A 70 -29.69 -40.58 22.14
C GLN A 70 -29.57 -39.21 22.82
N PRO A 71 -28.45 -38.50 22.66
CA PRO A 71 -28.31 -37.15 23.15
C PRO A 71 -29.27 -36.20 22.41
N PRO A 72 -29.74 -35.11 23.05
CA PRO A 72 -30.51 -34.08 22.38
C PRO A 72 -29.73 -33.43 21.24
N PRO A 73 -30.40 -32.82 20.22
CA PRO A 73 -29.74 -32.17 19.07
C PRO A 73 -28.80 -31.03 19.43
N ALA A 74 -28.91 -30.49 20.65
CA ALA A 74 -28.01 -29.43 21.16
C ALA A 74 -26.60 -29.94 21.47
N TYR A 75 -26.41 -31.27 21.55
CA TYR A 75 -25.11 -31.86 21.79
C TYR A 75 -24.40 -32.21 20.50
N GLN A 76 -23.09 -31.92 20.48
CA GLN A 76 -22.19 -32.20 19.37
C GLN A 76 -21.21 -33.31 19.75
N GLU A 77 -20.72 -34.04 18.75
CA GLU A 77 -19.68 -35.04 18.96
C GLU A 77 -18.34 -34.40 19.30
N PHE A 78 -17.51 -35.08 20.06
CA PHE A 78 -16.19 -34.63 20.47
C PHE A 78 -15.35 -34.08 19.31
N ARG A 79 -15.40 -34.70 18.12
CA ARG A 79 -14.61 -34.25 16.95
C ARG A 79 -14.83 -32.79 16.58
N PHE A 80 -15.98 -32.20 16.86
CA PHE A 80 -16.29 -30.82 16.53
C PHE A 80 -15.62 -29.80 17.46
N ILE A 81 -15.01 -30.25 18.58
CA ILE A 81 -14.23 -29.36 19.45
C ILE A 81 -12.96 -28.82 18.75
N HIS A 82 -12.40 -29.61 17.82
CA HIS A 82 -11.21 -29.22 17.10
C HIS A 82 -11.42 -27.99 16.19
N ALA A 83 -12.65 -27.75 15.75
CA ALA A 83 -13.03 -26.59 14.95
C ALA A 83 -13.28 -25.31 15.78
N LYS A 84 -13.28 -25.41 17.10
CA LYS A 84 -13.45 -24.25 17.99
C LYS A 84 -12.16 -23.47 18.12
N ASP A 85 -12.29 -22.22 18.55
CA ASP A 85 -11.13 -21.36 18.85
C ASP A 85 -10.35 -21.86 20.08
N GLU A 86 -9.14 -21.34 20.23
CA GLU A 86 -8.21 -21.78 21.29
C GLU A 86 -8.82 -21.63 22.69
N LYS A 87 -9.47 -20.51 22.97
CA LYS A 87 -10.10 -20.26 24.26
C LYS A 87 -11.24 -21.25 24.55
N SER A 88 -12.09 -21.52 23.55
CA SER A 88 -13.16 -22.51 23.66
C SER A 88 -12.62 -23.91 23.94
N LYS A 89 -11.49 -24.30 23.38
CA LYS A 89 -10.83 -25.57 23.66
C LYS A 89 -10.37 -25.68 25.13
N TRP A 90 -9.78 -24.62 25.65
CA TRP A 90 -9.38 -24.59 27.04
C TRP A 90 -10.57 -24.57 27.99
N ILE A 91 -11.64 -23.84 27.65
CA ILE A 91 -12.88 -23.84 28.45
C ILE A 91 -13.52 -25.24 28.49
N PHE A 92 -13.57 -25.92 27.35
CA PHE A 92 -14.04 -27.28 27.27
C PHE A 92 -13.20 -28.23 28.15
N SER A 93 -11.85 -28.10 28.05
CA SER A 93 -10.94 -28.91 28.88
C SER A 93 -11.14 -28.65 30.37
N TYR A 94 -11.36 -27.40 30.78
CA TYR A 94 -11.69 -27.05 32.15
C TYR A 94 -12.98 -27.72 32.61
N GLN A 95 -14.04 -27.57 31.79
CA GLN A 95 -15.34 -28.18 32.14
C GLN A 95 -15.31 -29.70 32.15
N LEU A 96 -14.45 -30.32 31.33
CA LEU A 96 -14.25 -31.77 31.36
C LEU A 96 -13.63 -32.22 32.68
N VAL A 97 -12.55 -31.56 33.11
CA VAL A 97 -11.90 -31.86 34.38
C VAL A 97 -12.85 -31.61 35.53
N ASP A 98 -13.59 -30.51 35.52
CA ASP A 98 -14.57 -30.16 36.54
C ASP A 98 -15.72 -31.17 36.61
N ALA A 99 -16.21 -31.64 35.45
CA ALA A 99 -17.27 -32.69 35.39
C ALA A 99 -16.81 -34.03 36.00
N VAL A 100 -15.53 -34.38 35.81
CA VAL A 100 -14.95 -35.59 36.41
C VAL A 100 -14.72 -35.41 37.91
N LEU A 101 -14.21 -34.28 38.37
CA LEU A 101 -14.00 -33.96 39.79
C LEU A 101 -15.30 -33.89 40.58
N LYS A 102 -16.38 -33.37 39.97
CA LYS A 102 -17.70 -33.25 40.62
C LYS A 102 -18.59 -34.51 40.48
N HIS A 103 -18.06 -35.54 39.84
CA HIS A 103 -18.82 -36.77 39.69
C HIS A 103 -18.96 -37.45 41.05
N ASP A 104 -20.17 -37.43 41.61
CA ASP A 104 -20.49 -37.94 42.96
C ASP A 104 -21.32 -39.23 42.97
N VAL A 105 -21.69 -39.76 41.78
CA VAL A 105 -22.50 -40.95 41.67
C VAL A 105 -21.66 -42.21 41.90
N LYS A 106 -21.54 -42.63 43.13
CA LYS A 106 -20.66 -43.74 43.63
C LYS A 106 -20.80 -45.07 42.90
N ARG A 107 -21.92 -45.30 42.24
CA ARG A 107 -22.18 -46.57 41.50
C ARG A 107 -21.81 -46.46 40.02
N LEU A 108 -21.54 -45.25 39.51
CA LEU A 108 -21.20 -45.03 38.11
C LEU A 108 -19.71 -44.62 37.97
N HIS A 109 -19.01 -45.30 37.10
CA HIS A 109 -17.62 -45.09 36.85
C HIS A 109 -17.43 -44.45 35.46
N PRO A 110 -16.97 -43.19 35.36
CA PRO A 110 -16.77 -42.54 34.07
C PRO A 110 -15.61 -43.16 33.28
N ILE A 111 -15.75 -43.18 31.96
CA ILE A 111 -14.69 -43.50 31.00
C ILE A 111 -14.48 -42.26 30.14
N VAL A 112 -13.30 -41.67 30.24
CA VAL A 112 -13.00 -40.42 29.57
C VAL A 112 -12.27 -40.70 28.27
N SER A 113 -13.04 -40.92 27.21
CA SER A 113 -12.53 -41.13 25.86
C SER A 113 -13.28 -40.26 24.82
N PRO A 114 -12.66 -39.88 23.68
CA PRO A 114 -13.30 -39.11 22.62
C PRO A 114 -14.63 -39.70 22.12
N GLU A 115 -14.74 -41.03 22.09
CA GLU A 115 -15.92 -41.74 21.61
C GLU A 115 -17.08 -41.67 22.60
N ASN A 116 -16.75 -41.53 23.89
CA ASN A 116 -17.73 -41.46 24.97
C ASN A 116 -18.19 -40.06 25.33
N ILE A 117 -17.59 -39.04 24.69
CA ILE A 117 -17.85 -37.64 25.03
C ILE A 117 -18.68 -36.96 23.95
N VAL A 118 -19.77 -36.33 24.36
CA VAL A 118 -20.51 -35.33 23.61
C VAL A 118 -20.50 -34.02 24.41
N PHE A 119 -20.67 -32.88 23.75
CA PHE A 119 -20.67 -31.60 24.45
C PHE A 119 -21.78 -30.68 23.96
N HIS A 120 -22.35 -29.94 24.89
CA HIS A 120 -23.36 -28.92 24.61
C HIS A 120 -22.76 -27.69 23.96
N GLN A 121 -23.59 -26.85 23.32
CA GLN A 121 -23.15 -25.56 22.72
C GLN A 121 -22.40 -24.65 23.70
N GLY A 122 -22.69 -24.72 24.99
CA GLY A 122 -21.95 -24.04 26.05
C GLY A 122 -20.64 -24.72 26.47
N LEU A 123 -20.14 -25.67 25.67
CA LEU A 123 -18.90 -26.43 25.87
C LEU A 123 -18.95 -27.40 27.09
N ALA A 124 -20.09 -27.57 27.73
CA ALA A 124 -20.26 -28.55 28.83
C ALA A 124 -20.21 -29.98 28.27
N PRO A 125 -19.27 -30.83 28.70
CA PRO A 125 -19.19 -32.22 28.30
C PRO A 125 -20.24 -33.06 29.02
N ALA A 126 -20.63 -34.14 28.35
CA ALA A 126 -21.44 -35.21 28.95
C ALA A 126 -20.93 -36.56 28.42
N PHE A 127 -20.91 -37.55 29.29
CA PHE A 127 -20.53 -38.89 28.89
C PHE A 127 -21.76 -39.66 28.42
N LEU A 128 -21.62 -40.42 27.36
CA LEU A 128 -22.66 -41.25 26.79
C LEU A 128 -22.93 -42.44 27.71
N HIS A 129 -21.89 -43.14 28.12
CA HIS A 129 -21.98 -44.33 28.91
C HIS A 129 -21.04 -44.29 30.13
N TYR A 130 -21.39 -45.06 31.15
CA TYR A 130 -20.63 -45.22 32.40
C TYR A 130 -20.54 -46.70 32.74
N GLY A 131 -19.44 -47.11 33.33
CA GLY A 131 -19.41 -48.39 34.04
C GLY A 131 -20.34 -48.38 35.23
N VAL A 132 -20.86 -49.55 35.61
CA VAL A 132 -21.69 -49.71 36.80
C VAL A 132 -20.98 -50.63 37.77
N LYS A 133 -20.83 -50.17 39.01
CA LYS A 133 -20.15 -50.91 40.05
C LYS A 133 -20.70 -52.35 40.15
N GLU A 134 -19.78 -53.31 40.06
CA GLU A 134 -20.06 -54.75 40.20
C GLU A 134 -20.91 -55.35 39.05
N SER A 135 -21.44 -54.58 38.11
CA SER A 135 -22.38 -55.04 37.08
C SER A 135 -21.89 -54.87 35.64
N ILE A 136 -21.43 -53.69 35.28
CA ILE A 136 -20.97 -53.33 33.90
C ILE A 136 -19.57 -52.72 33.92
N PRO A 137 -18.62 -53.16 33.08
CA PRO A 137 -17.28 -52.62 33.05
C PRO A 137 -17.24 -51.09 32.79
N PRO A 138 -16.27 -50.35 33.35
CA PRO A 138 -15.35 -50.77 34.39
C PRO A 138 -16.07 -50.90 35.74
N TYR A 139 -15.79 -52.00 36.45
CA TYR A 139 -16.49 -52.34 37.69
C TYR A 139 -16.08 -51.49 38.88
N GLU A 140 -14.91 -50.83 38.79
CA GLU A 140 -14.34 -50.00 39.87
C GLU A 140 -13.75 -48.72 39.28
N THR A 141 -13.64 -47.68 40.11
CA THR A 141 -12.96 -46.45 39.75
C THR A 141 -11.44 -46.65 39.91
N ASP A 142 -10.70 -46.53 38.84
CA ASP A 142 -9.25 -46.45 38.83
C ASP A 142 -8.82 -44.97 38.63
N GLU A 143 -8.44 -44.31 39.70
CA GLU A 143 -8.06 -42.88 39.66
C GLU A 143 -6.83 -42.63 38.76
N HIS A 144 -5.91 -43.61 38.70
CA HIS A 144 -4.73 -43.46 37.85
C HIS A 144 -5.09 -43.56 36.35
N ARG A 145 -5.95 -44.50 35.99
CA ARG A 145 -6.49 -44.60 34.63
C ARG A 145 -7.27 -43.36 34.27
N LEU A 146 -8.17 -42.92 35.18
CA LEU A 146 -9.02 -41.74 34.95
C LEU A 146 -8.19 -40.48 34.72
N LEU A 147 -7.12 -40.26 35.52
CA LEU A 147 -6.20 -39.16 35.33
C LEU A 147 -5.49 -39.22 33.95
N LYS A 148 -5.04 -40.42 33.53
CA LYS A 148 -4.43 -40.63 32.21
C LYS A 148 -5.41 -40.31 31.07
N GLU A 149 -6.64 -40.83 31.17
CA GLU A 149 -7.71 -40.62 30.19
C GLU A 149 -8.01 -39.12 30.05
N VAL A 150 -8.22 -38.41 31.17
CA VAL A 150 -8.51 -36.96 31.17
C VAL A 150 -7.37 -36.17 30.54
N LYS A 151 -6.11 -36.43 30.92
CA LYS A 151 -4.96 -35.81 30.33
C LYS A 151 -4.90 -36.04 28.81
N ALA A 152 -5.11 -37.29 28.39
CA ALA A 152 -5.05 -37.63 26.96
C ALA A 152 -6.17 -36.93 26.15
N VAL A 153 -7.39 -36.78 26.73
CA VAL A 153 -8.45 -36.00 26.08
C VAL A 153 -8.09 -34.51 26.03
N VAL A 154 -7.57 -33.94 27.13
CA VAL A 154 -7.13 -32.54 27.15
C VAL A 154 -6.05 -32.29 26.10
N LEU A 155 -5.02 -33.15 26.05
CA LEU A 155 -3.96 -33.09 25.03
C LEU A 155 -4.55 -33.19 23.63
N ARG A 156 -5.48 -34.12 23.40
CA ARG A 156 -6.13 -34.25 22.09
C ARG A 156 -6.90 -32.98 21.69
N VAL A 157 -7.45 -32.23 22.66
CA VAL A 157 -8.16 -30.98 22.43
C VAL A 157 -7.22 -29.80 22.12
N VAL A 158 -6.11 -29.65 22.85
CA VAL A 158 -5.28 -28.44 22.80
C VAL A 158 -4.01 -28.59 21.97
N ASP A 159 -3.40 -29.76 21.90
CA ASP A 159 -2.11 -30.03 21.26
C ASP A 159 -2.27 -30.69 19.88
N HIS A 160 -3.13 -31.65 19.71
CA HIS A 160 -3.50 -32.43 18.50
C HIS A 160 -2.37 -33.21 17.81
N GLU A 161 -1.18 -33.27 18.36
CA GLU A 161 -0.02 -33.88 17.71
C GLU A 161 -0.21 -35.40 17.54
N TYR A 162 -0.75 -36.04 18.55
CA TYR A 162 -1.01 -37.50 18.58
C TYR A 162 -2.48 -37.84 18.74
N GLN A 163 -2.84 -39.11 18.48
CA GLN A 163 -4.18 -39.61 18.74
C GLN A 163 -4.37 -39.92 20.22
N PHE A 164 -5.62 -39.99 20.66
CA PHE A 164 -5.97 -40.24 22.06
C PHE A 164 -5.30 -41.51 22.60
N GLN A 165 -5.38 -42.62 21.87
CA GLN A 165 -4.79 -43.89 22.28
C GLN A 165 -3.26 -43.80 22.43
N GLU A 166 -2.59 -43.00 21.64
CA GLU A 166 -1.13 -42.79 21.73
C GLU A 166 -0.78 -42.02 23.00
N TYR A 167 -1.55 -40.96 23.34
CA TYR A 167 -1.35 -40.26 24.60
C TYR A 167 -1.61 -41.13 25.82
N VAL A 168 -2.60 -42.04 25.78
CA VAL A 168 -2.88 -42.95 26.90
C VAL A 168 -1.78 -44.02 27.02
N ALA A 169 -1.40 -44.67 25.92
CA ALA A 169 -0.52 -45.82 25.95
C ALA A 169 0.97 -45.48 26.03
N TYR A 170 1.41 -44.38 25.35
CA TYR A 170 2.82 -44.10 25.08
C TYR A 170 3.28 -42.75 25.59
N ASN A 171 2.56 -42.08 26.48
CA ASN A 171 2.86 -40.72 26.95
C ASN A 171 4.33 -40.51 27.37
N GLU A 172 4.95 -41.52 27.98
CA GLU A 172 6.36 -41.44 28.45
C GLU A 172 7.39 -41.55 27.33
N THR A 173 7.04 -42.08 26.17
CA THR A 173 7.94 -42.33 25.03
C THR A 173 7.75 -41.38 23.86
N LEU A 174 6.66 -40.63 23.88
CA LEU A 174 6.37 -39.66 22.80
C LEU A 174 7.26 -38.43 22.92
N LYS A 175 7.59 -37.83 21.76
CA LYS A 175 8.24 -36.53 21.70
C LYS A 175 7.19 -35.45 21.88
N LEU A 176 6.87 -35.14 23.12
CA LEU A 176 5.83 -34.17 23.46
C LEU A 176 6.29 -32.73 23.25
N SER A 177 5.34 -31.86 22.86
CA SER A 177 5.49 -30.41 22.89
C SER A 177 5.72 -29.91 24.33
N GLU A 178 6.20 -28.69 24.53
CA GLU A 178 6.36 -28.14 25.89
C GLU A 178 5.02 -28.09 26.63
N LEU A 179 3.95 -27.71 25.94
CA LEU A 179 2.60 -27.71 26.50
C LEU A 179 2.15 -29.11 26.89
N ALA A 180 2.40 -30.11 26.05
CA ALA A 180 2.01 -31.48 26.34
C ALA A 180 2.80 -32.07 27.50
N LYS A 181 4.07 -31.71 27.67
CA LYS A 181 4.87 -32.09 28.85
C LYS A 181 4.28 -31.49 30.13
N GLU A 182 3.97 -30.19 30.13
CA GLU A 182 3.39 -29.47 31.27
C GLU A 182 2.09 -30.13 31.72
N ILE A 183 1.21 -30.53 30.79
CA ILE A 183 -0.03 -31.27 31.09
C ILE A 183 0.27 -32.68 31.60
N SER A 184 1.22 -33.39 30.99
CA SER A 184 1.56 -34.76 31.36
C SER A 184 2.21 -34.86 32.74
N GLU A 185 2.91 -33.86 33.20
CA GLU A 185 3.61 -33.79 34.50
C GLU A 185 2.65 -33.57 35.67
N THR A 186 1.40 -33.10 35.45
CA THR A 186 0.44 -32.91 36.52
C THR A 186 0.13 -34.26 37.24
N LYS A 187 0.02 -34.22 38.54
CA LYS A 187 -0.13 -35.43 39.36
C LYS A 187 -1.56 -35.71 39.80
N SER A 188 -2.45 -34.73 39.70
CA SER A 188 -3.87 -34.87 40.06
C SER A 188 -4.75 -34.06 39.11
N LEU A 189 -6.07 -34.33 39.18
CA LEU A 189 -7.06 -33.56 38.40
C LEU A 189 -7.19 -32.12 38.87
N GLU A 190 -6.96 -31.84 40.17
CA GLU A 190 -6.97 -30.49 40.73
C GLU A 190 -5.79 -29.66 40.20
N GLU A 191 -4.60 -30.27 40.12
CA GLU A 191 -3.41 -29.64 39.56
C GLU A 191 -3.63 -29.35 38.07
N LEU A 192 -4.18 -30.30 37.31
CA LEU A 192 -4.54 -30.11 35.91
C LEU A 192 -5.58 -29.00 35.73
N SER A 193 -6.60 -28.94 36.58
CA SER A 193 -7.63 -27.89 36.58
C SER A 193 -6.99 -26.51 36.78
N THR A 194 -6.07 -26.41 37.77
CA THR A 194 -5.35 -25.16 38.06
C THR A 194 -4.48 -24.68 36.86
N LEU A 195 -3.79 -25.62 36.22
CA LEU A 195 -3.01 -25.33 35.00
C LEU A 195 -3.90 -24.82 33.88
N ILE A 196 -5.02 -25.46 33.63
CA ILE A 196 -5.98 -25.05 32.60
C ILE A 196 -6.52 -23.64 32.88
N GLU A 197 -6.88 -23.33 34.13
CA GLU A 197 -7.33 -22.00 34.52
C GLU A 197 -6.25 -20.93 34.25
N GLN A 198 -4.98 -21.23 34.53
CA GLN A 198 -3.89 -20.30 34.22
C GLN A 198 -3.77 -20.03 32.72
N LYS A 199 -3.91 -21.07 31.88
CA LYS A 199 -3.93 -20.92 30.41
C LYS A 199 -5.08 -20.05 29.94
N ILE A 200 -6.30 -20.25 30.48
CA ILE A 200 -7.48 -19.42 30.16
C ILE A 200 -7.21 -17.96 30.56
N LYS A 201 -6.72 -17.71 31.79
CA LYS A 201 -6.38 -16.34 32.23
C LYS A 201 -5.31 -15.66 31.37
N ALA A 202 -4.32 -16.44 30.90
CA ALA A 202 -3.30 -15.91 29.98
C ALA A 202 -3.88 -15.52 28.60
N ILE A 203 -4.82 -16.32 28.08
CA ILE A 203 -5.54 -16.00 26.83
C ILE A 203 -6.40 -14.75 27.02
N ASP A 204 -7.14 -14.65 28.14
CA ASP A 204 -7.95 -13.47 28.46
C ASP A 204 -7.10 -12.19 28.58
N ALA A 205 -5.92 -12.30 29.18
CA ALA A 205 -4.98 -11.18 29.25
C ALA A 205 -4.50 -10.74 27.86
N LYS A 206 -4.16 -11.69 26.98
CA LYS A 206 -3.79 -11.39 25.59
C LYS A 206 -4.96 -10.76 24.82
N GLU A 207 -6.17 -11.30 24.94
CA GLU A 207 -7.36 -10.77 24.26
C GLU A 207 -7.63 -9.30 24.66
N LYS A 208 -7.44 -8.95 25.93
CA LYS A 208 -7.58 -7.56 26.42
C LYS A 208 -6.58 -6.59 25.82
N THR A 209 -5.40 -7.06 25.41
CA THR A 209 -4.38 -6.24 24.76
C THR A 209 -4.57 -6.14 23.25
N LEU A 210 -5.38 -7.01 22.66
CA LEU A 210 -5.65 -7.06 21.22
C LEU A 210 -6.92 -6.28 20.89
N LEU A 211 -6.79 -5.22 20.08
CA LEU A 211 -7.94 -4.54 19.49
C LEU A 211 -8.52 -5.39 18.37
N THR A 212 -9.66 -5.99 18.59
CA THR A 212 -10.36 -6.75 17.55
C THR A 212 -11.03 -5.80 16.57
N ILE A 213 -10.36 -5.51 15.46
CA ILE A 213 -10.92 -4.70 14.38
C ILE A 213 -11.68 -5.60 13.41
N PRO A 214 -12.96 -5.33 13.11
CA PRO A 214 -13.71 -6.07 12.12
C PRO A 214 -12.98 -6.11 10.78
N LYS A 215 -12.80 -7.28 10.17
CA LYS A 215 -12.06 -7.48 8.91
C LYS A 215 -12.48 -6.51 7.79
N LYS A 216 -13.77 -6.14 7.73
CA LYS A 216 -14.28 -5.16 6.75
C LYS A 216 -13.76 -3.75 7.05
N LYS A 217 -13.81 -3.29 8.32
CA LYS A 217 -13.35 -1.97 8.74
C LYS A 217 -11.86 -1.81 8.49
N TRP A 218 -11.04 -2.81 8.87
CA TRP A 218 -9.60 -2.83 8.63
C TRP A 218 -9.23 -2.76 7.15
N LYS A 219 -9.97 -3.49 6.27
CA LYS A 219 -9.75 -3.41 4.81
C LYS A 219 -10.05 -2.01 4.28
N ILE A 220 -11.17 -1.40 4.70
CA ILE A 220 -11.56 -0.06 4.27
C ILE A 220 -10.51 0.97 4.71
N GLU A 221 -10.10 0.96 5.97
CA GLU A 221 -9.08 1.87 6.50
C GLU A 221 -7.74 1.72 5.76
N ARG A 222 -7.33 0.48 5.45
CA ARG A 222 -6.12 0.21 4.67
C ARG A 222 -6.21 0.76 3.25
N TYR A 223 -7.36 0.61 2.56
CA TYR A 223 -7.53 1.16 1.21
C TYR A 223 -7.62 2.68 1.22
N ILE A 224 -8.25 3.28 2.23
CA ILE A 224 -8.25 4.74 2.41
C ILE A 224 -6.81 5.24 2.63
N GLY A 225 -6.05 4.59 3.51
CA GLY A 225 -4.64 4.93 3.74
C GLY A 225 -3.78 4.82 2.49
N LEU A 226 -3.95 3.75 1.69
CA LEU A 226 -3.27 3.60 0.40
C LEU A 226 -3.69 4.68 -0.61
N GLY A 227 -4.97 5.02 -0.68
CA GLY A 227 -5.49 6.09 -1.55
C GLY A 227 -4.91 7.45 -1.18
N LEU A 228 -4.84 7.78 0.12
CA LEU A 228 -4.19 8.99 0.60
C LEU A 228 -2.70 9.04 0.27
N LEU A 229 -2.00 7.92 0.40
CA LEU A 229 -0.58 7.82 0.06
C LEU A 229 -0.33 8.06 -1.44
N VAL A 230 -1.19 7.50 -2.31
CA VAL A 230 -1.15 7.72 -3.76
C VAL A 230 -1.34 9.19 -4.13
N LEU A 231 -2.16 9.94 -3.39
CA LEU A 231 -2.34 11.39 -3.57
C LEU A 231 -1.19 12.21 -2.97
N LEU A 232 -0.65 11.78 -1.83
CA LEU A 232 0.40 12.50 -1.11
C LEU A 232 1.74 12.48 -1.85
N ILE A 233 2.10 11.36 -2.48
CA ILE A 233 3.38 11.23 -3.22
C ILE A 233 3.47 12.27 -4.35
N PRO A 234 2.51 12.38 -5.30
CA PRO A 234 2.61 13.39 -6.37
C PRO A 234 2.55 14.82 -5.82
N ALA A 235 1.79 15.08 -4.76
CA ALA A 235 1.76 16.38 -4.11
C ALA A 235 3.13 16.75 -3.52
N LEU A 236 3.81 15.81 -2.89
CA LEU A 236 5.15 16.00 -2.33
C LEU A 236 6.18 16.22 -3.44
N VAL A 237 6.13 15.45 -4.52
CA VAL A 237 7.00 15.62 -5.70
C VAL A 237 6.79 17.00 -6.32
N TYR A 238 5.52 17.42 -6.46
CA TYR A 238 5.20 18.75 -6.98
C TYR A 238 5.72 19.86 -6.07
N THR A 239 5.59 19.73 -4.77
CA THR A 239 6.09 20.70 -3.79
C THR A 239 7.61 20.80 -3.85
N ILE A 240 8.32 19.68 -3.91
CA ILE A 240 9.78 19.64 -4.04
C ILE A 240 10.20 20.29 -5.36
N TYR A 241 9.56 19.94 -6.48
CA TYR A 241 9.83 20.55 -7.77
C TYR A 241 9.62 22.06 -7.75
N THR A 242 8.51 22.52 -7.17
CA THR A 242 8.20 23.97 -7.08
C THR A 242 9.23 24.69 -6.24
N PHE A 243 9.59 24.15 -5.08
CA PHE A 243 10.52 24.81 -4.15
C PHE A 243 11.96 24.85 -4.68
N PHE A 244 12.45 23.74 -5.26
CA PHE A 244 13.86 23.65 -5.68
C PHE A 244 14.12 24.14 -7.12
N PHE A 245 13.12 24.10 -7.99
CA PHE A 245 13.31 24.44 -9.41
C PHE A 245 12.48 25.63 -9.88
N ALA A 246 11.20 25.67 -9.56
CA ALA A 246 10.32 26.70 -10.10
C ALA A 246 10.50 28.05 -9.38
N MET A 247 10.58 28.10 -8.06
CA MET A 247 10.75 29.33 -7.29
C MET A 247 12.09 30.00 -7.56
N PRO A 248 13.26 29.32 -7.50
CA PRO A 248 14.55 29.97 -7.79
C PRO A 248 14.64 30.52 -9.22
N LYS A 249 13.99 29.81 -10.17
CA LYS A 249 13.91 30.29 -11.55
C LYS A 249 13.10 31.58 -11.68
N GLN A 250 11.93 31.66 -11.02
CA GLN A 250 11.11 32.86 -11.04
C GLN A 250 11.77 34.01 -10.31
N GLU A 251 12.44 33.77 -9.20
CA GLU A 251 13.20 34.77 -8.47
C GLU A 251 14.31 35.34 -9.32
N ALA A 252 15.08 34.49 -10.00
CA ALA A 252 16.11 34.93 -10.94
C ALA A 252 15.52 35.79 -12.08
N TYR A 253 14.34 35.45 -12.59
CA TYR A 253 13.68 36.24 -13.64
C TYR A 253 13.26 37.63 -13.15
N VAL A 254 12.71 37.72 -11.95
CA VAL A 254 12.36 39.02 -11.34
C VAL A 254 13.60 39.84 -11.03
N GLU A 255 14.66 39.22 -10.55
CA GLU A 255 15.92 39.88 -10.25
C GLU A 255 16.62 40.41 -11.53
N ALA A 256 16.63 39.61 -12.59
CA ALA A 256 17.15 40.04 -13.88
C ALA A 256 16.41 41.26 -14.44
N ASN A 257 15.07 41.28 -14.37
CA ASN A 257 14.27 42.42 -14.77
C ASN A 257 14.62 43.68 -13.95
N LYS A 258 14.81 43.52 -12.62
CA LYS A 258 15.25 44.62 -11.75
C LYS A 258 16.65 45.16 -12.17
N TYR A 259 17.59 44.27 -12.46
CA TYR A 259 18.92 44.66 -12.97
C TYR A 259 18.82 45.36 -14.31
N TYR A 260 18.00 44.88 -15.23
CA TYR A 260 17.79 45.50 -16.52
C TYR A 260 17.25 46.94 -16.40
N LEU A 261 16.22 47.16 -15.57
CA LEU A 261 15.65 48.48 -15.28
C LEU A 261 16.69 49.45 -14.69
N ASN A 262 17.63 48.93 -13.91
CA ASN A 262 18.74 49.70 -13.36
C ASN A 262 19.95 49.84 -14.31
N LYS A 263 19.85 49.35 -15.55
CA LYS A 263 20.92 49.33 -16.56
C LYS A 263 22.17 48.55 -16.11
N GLN A 264 22.01 47.58 -15.25
CA GLN A 264 23.06 46.70 -14.74
C GLN A 264 23.18 45.46 -15.63
N TYR A 265 23.53 45.64 -16.89
CA TYR A 265 23.47 44.63 -17.95
C TYR A 265 24.33 43.40 -17.68
N SER A 266 25.52 43.53 -17.09
CA SER A 266 26.35 42.39 -16.73
C SER A 266 25.64 41.48 -15.71
N GLN A 267 24.94 42.08 -14.74
CA GLN A 267 24.20 41.31 -13.74
C GLN A 267 22.98 40.59 -14.32
N VAL A 268 22.35 41.15 -15.38
CA VAL A 268 21.31 40.46 -16.13
C VAL A 268 21.86 39.19 -16.76
N VAL A 269 23.02 39.29 -17.43
CA VAL A 269 23.70 38.17 -18.08
C VAL A 269 24.04 37.10 -17.05
N ASP A 270 24.74 37.44 -15.96
CA ASP A 270 25.18 36.53 -14.91
C ASP A 270 23.98 35.79 -14.27
N THR A 271 22.84 36.47 -14.12
CA THR A 271 21.64 35.91 -13.52
C THR A 271 20.92 34.92 -14.46
N LEU A 272 20.88 35.24 -15.76
CA LEU A 272 20.09 34.48 -16.74
C LEU A 272 20.89 33.46 -17.55
N GLU A 273 22.22 33.54 -17.61
CA GLU A 273 23.09 32.67 -18.41
C GLU A 273 22.85 31.16 -18.14
N LYS A 274 22.58 30.79 -16.89
CA LYS A 274 22.31 29.40 -16.46
C LYS A 274 20.97 28.84 -16.94
N TYR A 275 20.10 29.67 -17.50
CA TYR A 275 18.80 29.25 -17.99
C TYR A 275 18.76 29.22 -19.51
N PRO A 276 18.16 28.21 -20.15
CA PRO A 276 18.08 28.12 -21.61
C PRO A 276 17.21 29.24 -22.19
N ALA A 277 17.81 30.05 -23.07
CA ALA A 277 17.17 31.23 -23.64
C ALA A 277 15.85 30.92 -24.37
N ASN A 278 15.78 29.83 -25.11
CA ASN A 278 14.59 29.42 -25.86
C ASN A 278 13.39 29.02 -24.97
N LYS A 279 13.60 28.84 -23.66
CA LYS A 279 12.55 28.55 -22.65
C LYS A 279 12.21 29.75 -21.77
N MET A 280 12.81 30.90 -22.03
CA MET A 280 12.50 32.13 -21.32
C MET A 280 11.29 32.85 -21.95
N PRO A 281 10.54 33.62 -21.18
CA PRO A 281 9.57 34.57 -21.71
C PRO A 281 10.25 35.54 -22.68
N VAL A 282 9.53 35.95 -23.72
CA VAL A 282 10.06 36.86 -24.75
C VAL A 282 10.60 38.16 -24.15
N SER A 283 9.97 38.69 -23.12
CA SER A 283 10.47 39.89 -22.41
C SER A 283 11.87 39.69 -21.84
N LEU A 284 12.15 38.52 -21.24
CA LEU A 284 13.48 38.22 -20.71
C LEU A 284 14.49 37.91 -21.81
N GLN A 285 14.05 37.30 -22.93
CA GLN A 285 14.92 37.15 -24.10
C GLN A 285 15.35 38.52 -24.63
N TYR A 286 14.42 39.49 -24.73
CA TYR A 286 14.72 40.85 -25.09
C TYR A 286 15.72 41.50 -24.12
N GLU A 287 15.45 41.44 -22.80
CA GLU A 287 16.32 42.03 -21.78
C GLU A 287 17.73 41.41 -21.80
N LEU A 288 17.83 40.09 -21.97
CA LEU A 288 19.10 39.38 -22.06
C LEU A 288 19.84 39.71 -23.35
N ALA A 289 19.15 39.77 -24.50
CA ALA A 289 19.75 40.14 -25.79
C ALA A 289 20.35 41.56 -25.76
N ILE A 290 19.58 42.54 -25.27
CA ILE A 290 20.05 43.89 -25.10
C ILE A 290 21.22 43.96 -24.11
N SER A 291 21.19 43.16 -23.06
CA SER A 291 22.27 43.12 -22.07
C SER A 291 23.58 42.59 -22.68
N TYR A 292 23.51 41.54 -23.50
CA TYR A 292 24.68 41.06 -24.25
C TYR A 292 25.22 42.10 -25.24
N VAL A 293 24.34 42.80 -25.96
CA VAL A 293 24.71 43.88 -26.86
C VAL A 293 25.42 45.01 -26.12
N GLN A 294 24.95 45.38 -24.93
CA GLN A 294 25.49 46.49 -24.14
C GLN A 294 26.81 46.13 -23.43
N THR A 295 26.98 44.90 -22.97
CA THR A 295 28.16 44.46 -22.22
C THR A 295 29.38 44.18 -23.08
N ASN A 296 29.27 44.24 -24.41
CA ASN A 296 30.36 43.90 -25.36
C ASN A 296 30.87 42.43 -25.22
N GLN A 297 30.17 41.57 -24.57
CA GLN A 297 30.51 40.17 -24.57
C GLN A 297 30.30 39.63 -25.99
N GLY A 298 31.40 39.61 -26.76
CA GLY A 298 31.39 39.30 -28.17
C GLY A 298 31.92 40.40 -29.09
N SER A 299 32.43 41.50 -28.58
CA SER A 299 33.19 42.68 -29.16
C SER A 299 33.12 42.93 -30.69
N LEU A 300 32.00 42.58 -31.33
CA LEU A 300 31.79 42.63 -32.77
C LEU A 300 31.07 43.93 -33.24
N LEU A 301 30.53 44.68 -32.27
CA LEU A 301 29.69 45.84 -32.57
C LEU A 301 30.37 47.16 -32.21
N LEU A 302 30.37 48.10 -33.15
CA LEU A 302 30.69 49.52 -32.89
C LEU A 302 29.55 50.11 -32.01
N ASP A 303 29.88 51.11 -31.20
CA ASP A 303 28.95 51.80 -30.32
C ASP A 303 27.72 52.36 -31.04
N GLN A 304 27.85 52.73 -32.28
CA GLN A 304 26.75 53.19 -33.12
C GLN A 304 25.76 52.11 -33.44
N HIS A 305 26.22 50.89 -33.76
CA HIS A 305 25.32 49.71 -33.99
C HIS A 305 24.60 49.23 -32.72
N LYS A 306 25.28 49.35 -31.58
CA LYS A 306 24.62 49.02 -30.30
C LYS A 306 23.45 49.95 -30.01
N LYS A 307 23.64 51.24 -30.29
CA LYS A 307 22.59 52.24 -30.12
C LYS A 307 21.43 51.98 -31.07
N GLU A 308 21.69 51.67 -32.32
CA GLU A 308 20.69 51.34 -33.32
C GLU A 308 19.86 50.12 -32.90
N ILE A 309 20.51 49.01 -32.48
CA ILE A 309 19.83 47.81 -32.00
C ILE A 309 18.95 48.13 -30.79
N THR A 310 19.46 48.89 -29.83
CA THR A 310 18.74 49.24 -28.61
C THR A 310 17.54 50.15 -28.87
N GLU A 311 17.62 51.03 -29.88
CA GLU A 311 16.54 51.95 -30.26
C GLU A 311 15.49 51.29 -31.17
N THR A 312 15.89 50.31 -31.97
CA THR A 312 15.02 49.65 -32.95
C THR A 312 14.27 48.43 -32.37
N TYR A 313 14.91 47.69 -31.46
CA TYR A 313 14.29 46.48 -30.87
C TYR A 313 13.24 46.85 -29.84
N THR A 314 12.10 46.16 -29.96
CA THR A 314 10.96 46.26 -29.05
C THR A 314 10.50 44.86 -28.69
N LEU A 315 9.59 44.74 -27.73
CA LEU A 315 8.97 43.46 -27.37
C LEU A 315 8.11 42.83 -28.49
N GLN A 316 7.89 43.59 -29.60
CA GLN A 316 7.19 43.11 -30.80
C GLN A 316 8.14 42.60 -31.87
N THR A 317 9.44 42.81 -31.72
CA THR A 317 10.48 42.28 -32.61
C THR A 317 10.45 40.74 -32.56
N ASP A 318 10.66 40.09 -33.70
CA ASP A 318 10.70 38.64 -33.77
C ASP A 318 11.73 38.09 -32.76
N PRO A 319 11.35 37.17 -31.88
CA PRO A 319 12.23 36.58 -30.87
C PRO A 319 13.51 35.94 -31.44
N GLN A 320 13.54 35.59 -32.71
CA GLN A 320 14.74 35.05 -33.37
C GLN A 320 15.90 36.05 -33.33
N TYR A 321 15.63 37.39 -33.43
CA TYR A 321 16.65 38.42 -33.29
C TYR A 321 17.22 38.46 -31.85
N PHE A 322 16.41 38.22 -30.84
CA PHE A 322 16.88 38.13 -29.45
C PHE A 322 17.75 36.90 -29.24
N LEU A 323 17.31 35.75 -29.74
CA LEU A 323 18.07 34.50 -29.64
C LEU A 323 19.40 34.62 -30.38
N PHE A 324 19.42 35.28 -31.52
CA PHE A 324 20.66 35.57 -32.26
C PHE A 324 21.69 36.28 -31.37
N TRP A 325 21.32 37.41 -30.76
CA TRP A 325 22.24 38.17 -29.91
C TRP A 325 22.62 37.43 -28.62
N ILE A 326 21.74 36.65 -28.09
CA ILE A 326 22.02 35.81 -26.92
C ILE A 326 23.06 34.75 -27.29
N HIS A 327 22.92 34.06 -28.42
CA HIS A 327 23.88 33.07 -28.86
C HIS A 327 25.23 33.68 -29.21
N ILE A 328 25.24 34.86 -29.83
CA ILE A 328 26.49 35.61 -30.07
C ILE A 328 27.19 35.94 -28.74
N GLY A 329 26.42 36.42 -27.75
CA GLY A 329 26.96 36.78 -26.44
C GLY A 329 27.45 35.61 -25.62
N GLN A 330 26.82 34.42 -25.79
CA GLN A 330 27.21 33.17 -25.13
C GLN A 330 28.39 32.46 -25.81
N GLY A 331 28.88 32.96 -26.96
CA GLY A 331 29.93 32.30 -27.73
C GLY A 331 29.43 31.06 -28.50
N ASN A 332 28.13 30.93 -28.73
CA ASN A 332 27.51 29.87 -29.53
C ASN A 332 27.32 30.38 -30.98
N SER A 333 28.41 30.77 -31.62
CA SER A 333 28.35 31.47 -32.91
C SER A 333 27.80 30.62 -34.05
N LYS A 334 27.93 29.32 -33.98
CA LYS A 334 27.34 28.39 -34.95
C LYS A 334 25.82 28.42 -34.92
N GLU A 335 25.21 28.33 -33.72
CA GLU A 335 23.77 28.42 -33.51
C GLU A 335 23.25 29.80 -33.92
N ALA A 336 24.00 30.86 -33.64
CA ALA A 336 23.69 32.22 -34.11
C ALA A 336 23.68 32.31 -35.64
N LEU A 337 24.64 31.67 -36.32
CA LEU A 337 24.69 31.62 -37.78
C LEU A 337 23.46 30.89 -38.39
N ASP A 338 23.05 29.78 -37.76
CA ASP A 338 21.88 29.07 -38.23
C ASP A 338 20.60 29.91 -38.07
N ILE A 339 20.47 30.65 -36.96
CA ILE A 339 19.39 31.64 -36.78
C ILE A 339 19.46 32.76 -37.83
N ALA A 340 20.62 33.32 -38.05
CA ALA A 340 20.81 34.40 -39.03
C ALA A 340 20.41 33.98 -40.46
N ARG A 341 20.72 32.75 -40.84
CA ARG A 341 20.30 32.19 -42.12
C ARG A 341 18.77 32.05 -42.23
N VAL A 342 18.08 31.69 -41.12
CA VAL A 342 16.62 31.66 -41.07
C VAL A 342 16.00 33.04 -41.18
N LEU A 343 16.63 34.06 -40.55
CA LEU A 343 16.20 35.45 -40.65
C LEU A 343 16.40 36.02 -42.06
N GLY A 344 17.38 35.50 -42.81
CA GLY A 344 17.66 35.93 -44.21
C GLY A 344 18.24 37.35 -44.35
N ASP A 345 18.79 37.91 -43.26
CA ASP A 345 19.43 39.24 -43.27
C ASP A 345 20.94 39.08 -43.36
N ASP A 346 21.52 39.57 -44.45
CA ASP A 346 22.94 39.45 -44.79
C ASP A 346 23.85 40.03 -43.69
N ARG A 347 23.41 41.08 -42.99
CA ARG A 347 24.17 41.70 -41.88
C ARG A 347 24.31 40.75 -40.67
N TYR A 348 23.25 40.04 -40.31
CA TYR A 348 23.30 39.08 -39.22
C TYR A 348 24.13 37.86 -39.61
N ILE A 349 24.02 37.38 -40.86
CA ILE A 349 24.83 36.27 -41.36
C ILE A 349 26.32 36.66 -41.32
N PHE A 350 26.69 37.85 -41.80
CA PHE A 350 28.07 38.33 -41.74
C PHE A 350 28.58 38.47 -40.29
N THR A 351 27.79 39.07 -39.42
CA THR A 351 28.12 39.20 -37.98
C THR A 351 28.35 37.82 -37.34
N ALA A 352 27.50 36.84 -37.61
CA ALA A 352 27.66 35.48 -37.08
C ALA A 352 28.91 34.78 -37.63
N LEU A 353 29.21 34.96 -38.93
CA LEU A 353 30.42 34.41 -39.55
C LEU A 353 31.71 35.00 -38.92
N VAL A 354 31.73 36.31 -38.66
CA VAL A 354 32.84 36.96 -37.96
C VAL A 354 33.01 36.45 -36.55
N ALA A 355 31.89 36.28 -35.81
CA ALA A 355 31.89 35.69 -34.46
C ALA A 355 32.41 34.25 -34.48
N TYR A 356 31.90 33.43 -35.40
CA TYR A 356 32.27 32.02 -35.52
C TYR A 356 33.74 31.85 -35.89
N ARG A 357 34.26 32.69 -36.82
CA ARG A 357 35.69 32.75 -37.14
C ARG A 357 36.54 33.03 -35.89
N ASN A 358 36.16 34.03 -35.10
CA ASN A 358 36.89 34.41 -33.89
C ASN A 358 36.83 33.30 -32.83
N GLU A 359 35.70 32.63 -32.68
CA GLU A 359 35.52 31.48 -31.78
C GLU A 359 36.50 30.36 -32.14
N ILE A 360 36.57 29.94 -33.41
CA ILE A 360 37.50 28.91 -33.89
C ILE A 360 38.97 29.35 -33.72
N GLN A 361 39.28 30.60 -33.98
CA GLN A 361 40.65 31.11 -33.81
C GLN A 361 41.12 31.06 -32.36
N ASN A 362 40.23 31.34 -31.43
CA ASN A 362 40.50 31.37 -29.98
C ASN A 362 40.29 30.01 -29.27
N ASP A 363 39.85 28.98 -29.96
CA ASP A 363 39.65 27.65 -29.38
C ASP A 363 40.99 26.92 -29.23
N ASP A 364 41.55 26.93 -28.05
CA ASP A 364 42.81 26.25 -27.70
C ASP A 364 42.73 24.70 -27.77
N SER A 365 41.56 24.12 -27.90
CA SER A 365 41.37 22.69 -28.04
C SER A 365 41.66 22.17 -29.45
N LEU A 366 41.66 23.05 -30.46
CA LEU A 366 41.86 22.72 -31.87
C LEU A 366 43.31 22.87 -32.29
N SER A 367 43.82 21.88 -33.04
CA SER A 367 45.13 22.03 -33.70
C SER A 367 45.12 23.07 -34.82
N ALA A 368 46.27 23.57 -35.19
CA ALA A 368 46.41 24.58 -36.28
C ALA A 368 45.80 24.07 -37.60
N GLU A 369 45.93 22.78 -37.91
CA GLU A 369 45.39 22.21 -39.15
C GLU A 369 43.86 22.10 -39.08
N GLU A 370 43.30 21.77 -37.93
CA GLU A 370 41.84 21.71 -37.72
C GLU A 370 41.22 23.10 -37.76
N LYS A 371 41.86 24.11 -37.14
CA LYS A 371 41.44 25.50 -37.23
C LYS A 371 41.37 25.96 -38.69
N GLN A 372 42.45 25.73 -39.48
CA GLN A 372 42.48 26.13 -40.87
C GLN A 372 41.38 25.47 -41.69
N LYS A 373 41.16 24.16 -41.50
CA LYS A 373 40.12 23.42 -42.21
C LYS A 373 38.70 23.93 -41.92
N GLN A 374 38.45 24.40 -40.70
CA GLN A 374 37.15 24.98 -40.31
C GLN A 374 37.02 26.46 -40.75
N LEU A 375 38.11 27.19 -40.79
CA LEU A 375 38.14 28.61 -41.17
C LEU A 375 37.98 28.83 -42.69
N ASP A 376 38.55 27.98 -43.54
CA ASP A 376 38.49 28.13 -44.99
C ASP A 376 37.04 28.27 -45.54
N PRO A 377 36.06 27.46 -45.19
CA PRO A 377 34.70 27.64 -45.68
C PRO A 377 34.04 28.92 -45.14
N ILE A 378 34.34 29.32 -43.90
CA ILE A 378 33.80 30.51 -43.26
C ILE A 378 34.34 31.78 -43.97
N ILE A 379 35.64 31.85 -44.21
CA ILE A 379 36.29 32.97 -44.91
C ILE A 379 35.74 33.10 -46.32
N LYS A 380 35.53 31.94 -47.00
CA LYS A 380 34.96 31.94 -48.36
C LYS A 380 33.51 32.42 -48.37
N GLU A 381 32.75 32.10 -47.33
CA GLU A 381 31.36 32.56 -47.19
C GLU A 381 31.33 34.05 -46.85
N MET A 382 32.16 34.52 -45.93
CA MET A 382 32.29 35.97 -45.57
C MET A 382 32.56 36.87 -46.81
N ALA A 383 33.46 36.45 -47.68
CA ALA A 383 33.79 37.23 -48.89
C ALA A 383 32.59 37.55 -49.80
N LYS A 384 31.55 36.70 -49.79
CA LYS A 384 30.30 36.90 -50.52
C LYS A 384 29.49 38.08 -49.98
N TYR A 385 29.58 38.35 -48.69
CA TYR A 385 28.78 39.37 -47.99
C TYR A 385 29.57 40.72 -47.98
N GLU A 386 30.91 40.69 -47.96
CA GLU A 386 31.72 41.88 -48.06
C GLU A 386 31.58 42.62 -49.44
N GLU A 387 31.45 41.82 -50.51
CA GLU A 387 31.21 42.40 -51.86
C GLU A 387 29.84 43.08 -51.98
N LYS A 388 28.83 42.62 -51.26
CA LYS A 388 27.48 43.19 -51.25
C LYS A 388 27.46 44.56 -50.51
N GLU A 389 28.12 44.67 -49.39
CA GLU A 389 28.12 45.84 -48.53
C GLU A 389 28.84 47.03 -49.26
N THR A 390 29.89 46.75 -50.03
CA THR A 390 30.56 47.74 -50.84
C THR A 390 29.73 48.22 -52.03
N THR A 391 28.78 47.43 -52.50
CA THR A 391 27.92 47.78 -53.65
C THR A 391 26.71 48.64 -53.20
N GLU A 392 26.19 48.44 -51.96
CA GLU A 392 25.07 49.23 -51.43
C GLU A 392 25.47 50.63 -50.97
N THR A 393 26.71 50.81 -50.47
CA THR A 393 27.22 52.12 -50.05
C THR A 393 27.48 53.06 -51.21
N SER A 394 27.60 52.57 -52.48
CA SER A 394 27.82 53.37 -53.66
C SER A 394 26.56 53.82 -54.42
N THR A 395 25.37 53.40 -53.93
CA THR A 395 24.07 53.68 -54.58
C THR A 395 23.16 54.66 -53.79
N SER A 396 23.59 55.15 -52.61
CA SER A 396 22.75 56.02 -51.78
C SER A 396 23.05 57.51 -51.82
N ASP A 397 23.79 57.95 -52.87
CA ASP A 397 24.07 59.39 -53.02
C ASP A 397 23.51 59.94 -54.34
N SER A 398 22.21 59.82 -54.55
CA SER A 398 21.45 60.69 -55.47
C SER A 398 19.96 60.35 -55.44
N SER A 399 19.17 61.12 -54.69
CA SER A 399 17.93 61.77 -55.14
C SER A 399 17.13 62.31 -53.96
N ASP A 400 17.30 63.58 -53.83
CA ASP A 400 16.46 64.54 -53.12
C ASP A 400 15.14 64.77 -53.89
N ALA A 401 14.12 65.17 -53.16
CA ALA A 401 12.88 65.85 -53.57
C ALA A 401 11.64 64.96 -53.95
N SER A 402 10.68 64.96 -53.14
CA SER A 402 9.32 65.52 -53.30
C SER A 402 8.25 64.90 -52.48
N GLN A 403 7.66 65.70 -51.61
CA GLN A 403 6.26 65.93 -51.28
C GLN A 403 5.46 64.88 -50.56
N THR A 404 5.20 65.16 -49.25
CA THR A 404 3.99 65.84 -48.68
C THR A 404 2.65 65.20 -48.96
N ASP A 405 1.92 65.07 -47.82
CA ASP A 405 0.50 64.85 -47.67
C ASP A 405 -0.02 63.41 -47.65
N GLU A 406 -0.11 62.91 -46.43
CA GLU A 406 -1.27 62.09 -45.98
C GLU A 406 -1.14 61.77 -44.48
N THR A 407 -1.45 62.75 -43.60
CA THR A 407 -1.44 62.56 -42.18
C THR A 407 -2.56 63.36 -41.48
N ALA A 408 -3.81 63.17 -41.89
CA ALA A 408 -4.92 63.84 -41.25
C ALA A 408 -6.14 62.94 -40.94
N GLU A 409 -6.29 61.73 -41.54
CA GLU A 409 -7.50 60.93 -41.33
C GLU A 409 -7.38 59.76 -40.37
N GLN A 410 -6.20 59.39 -39.91
CA GLN A 410 -6.03 58.26 -38.96
C GLN A 410 -6.11 58.62 -37.44
N LYS A 411 -6.20 59.91 -37.09
CA LYS A 411 -6.26 60.36 -35.68
C LYS A 411 -7.67 60.50 -35.12
N GLU A 412 -8.73 60.51 -35.93
CA GLU A 412 -10.10 60.65 -35.44
C GLU A 412 -10.80 59.29 -35.16
N GLN A 413 -10.37 58.19 -35.79
CA GLN A 413 -10.97 56.86 -35.56
C GLN A 413 -10.49 56.18 -34.27
N SER A 414 -9.33 56.53 -33.75
CA SER A 414 -8.81 55.92 -32.52
C SER A 414 -9.40 56.51 -31.20
N LYS A 415 -10.00 57.71 -31.26
CA LYS A 415 -10.67 58.29 -30.09
C LYS A 415 -12.13 57.83 -29.87
N ALA A 416 -12.82 57.43 -30.94
CA ALA A 416 -14.18 56.94 -30.86
C ALA A 416 -14.32 55.53 -30.27
N ASP A 417 -13.27 54.69 -30.46
CA ASP A 417 -13.30 53.32 -29.95
C ASP A 417 -12.86 53.17 -28.48
N GLN A 418 -12.14 54.16 -27.94
CA GLN A 418 -11.79 54.17 -26.52
C GLN A 418 -12.98 54.60 -25.60
N GLU A 419 -13.77 55.57 -26.05
CA GLU A 419 -14.95 56.03 -25.29
C GLU A 419 -16.08 55.00 -25.26
N LYS A 420 -16.17 54.12 -26.25
CA LYS A 420 -17.17 53.00 -26.28
C LYS A 420 -16.81 51.83 -25.35
N LYS A 421 -15.53 51.57 -25.11
CA LYS A 421 -15.08 50.53 -24.20
C LYS A 421 -15.17 50.89 -22.71
N GLU A 422 -15.04 52.18 -22.39
CA GLU A 422 -15.20 52.66 -20.98
C GLU A 422 -16.66 52.65 -20.54
N LYS A 423 -17.61 53.00 -21.39
CA LYS A 423 -19.05 52.95 -21.06
C LYS A 423 -19.62 51.55 -20.91
N GLU A 424 -19.02 50.53 -21.57
CA GLU A 424 -19.44 49.14 -21.43
C GLU A 424 -18.86 48.46 -20.17
N SER A 425 -17.73 48.95 -19.63
CA SER A 425 -17.13 48.44 -18.39
C SER A 425 -17.81 48.97 -17.13
N GLU A 426 -18.39 50.20 -17.17
CA GLU A 426 -19.15 50.77 -16.05
C GLU A 426 -20.57 50.15 -15.93
N ALA A 427 -21.20 49.79 -17.05
CA ALA A 427 -22.48 49.08 -17.04
C ALA A 427 -22.43 47.69 -16.42
N LYS A 428 -21.31 46.96 -16.61
CA LYS A 428 -21.11 45.63 -16.02
C LYS A 428 -20.77 45.65 -14.51
N LYS A 429 -20.23 46.76 -13.99
CA LYS A 429 -19.97 46.92 -12.55
C LYS A 429 -21.21 47.25 -11.74
N LYS A 430 -22.21 47.90 -12.31
CA LYS A 430 -23.50 48.22 -11.63
C LYS A 430 -24.43 47.02 -11.53
N THR A 431 -24.37 46.04 -12.43
CA THR A 431 -25.23 44.85 -12.42
C THR A 431 -24.73 43.76 -11.47
N SER A 432 -23.46 43.79 -11.04
CA SER A 432 -22.90 42.84 -10.07
C SER A 432 -23.04 43.24 -8.60
N GLN A 433 -23.35 44.51 -8.33
CA GLN A 433 -23.62 44.99 -6.95
C GLN A 433 -25.08 44.82 -6.52
N THR A 434 -26.05 44.82 -7.44
CA THR A 434 -27.45 44.62 -7.15
C THR A 434 -27.86 43.17 -6.86
N LYS A 435 -27.01 42.21 -7.20
CA LYS A 435 -27.25 40.77 -6.90
C LYS A 435 -26.65 40.26 -5.59
N LYS A 436 -25.94 41.12 -4.84
CA LYS A 436 -25.37 40.77 -3.54
C LYS A 436 -26.19 41.20 -2.33
N ASP A 437 -27.17 42.09 -2.52
CA ASP A 437 -28.02 42.60 -1.45
C ASP A 437 -29.39 41.89 -1.34
N GLU A 438 -29.69 40.93 -2.23
CA GLU A 438 -30.95 40.12 -2.14
C GLU A 438 -30.75 38.71 -1.56
N LYS A 439 -29.58 38.42 -0.95
CA LYS A 439 -29.36 37.20 -0.18
C LYS A 439 -28.66 37.51 1.15
N LYS A 440 -29.40 38.19 2.03
CA LYS A 440 -29.18 38.13 3.47
C LYS A 440 -30.48 37.91 4.16
#